data_1630c3de89b11e0cb5bad34f70152f2c
#
_entry.id   1630c3de89b11e0cb5bad34f70152f2c
#
_cell.length_a   1.000
_cell.length_b   1.000
_cell.length_c   1.000
_cell.angle_alpha   90.00
_cell.angle_beta   90.00
_cell.angle_gamma   90.00
#
_symmetry.space_group_name_H-M   'P 1'
#
loop_
_entity.id
_entity.type
_entity.pdbx_description
1 polymer ?
#
loop_
_entity_poly.entity_id
_entity_poly.type
_entity_poly.pdbx_seq_one_letter_code
_entity_poly.pdbx_strand_id
1 'polypeptide(L)'
;MIFGIGTDLCAAGRMAEKLQKPAFVEHVISPAEQALLNARGGTHRAETAAANFAAKEAFLKAAGTGLGGFALADLSVLRKESGAPYFVLTGPAADWAKANALTPHVSLTHENGLACAFVVLEQNT
;
A
#
# COMPACT_ATOMS: atom_id res chain seq x y z
N MET A 1 -2.00 18.35 -11.67
CA MET A 1 -0.59 18.63 -11.29
C MET A 1 -0.09 17.52 -10.39
N ILE A 2 1.13 17.07 -10.60
CA ILE A 2 1.74 16.07 -9.74
C ILE A 2 2.16 16.72 -8.43
N PHE A 3 1.63 16.20 -7.32
CA PHE A 3 2.00 16.64 -5.97
C PHE A 3 3.28 15.95 -5.51
N GLY A 4 3.38 14.65 -5.74
CA GLY A 4 4.54 13.88 -5.33
C GLY A 4 4.56 12.49 -5.97
N ILE A 5 5.73 11.89 -5.99
CA ILE A 5 5.95 10.53 -6.51
C ILE A 5 6.73 9.72 -5.48
N GLY A 6 6.50 8.42 -5.48
CA GLY A 6 7.21 7.52 -4.59
C GLY A 6 7.35 6.14 -5.21
N THR A 7 8.40 5.45 -4.84
CA THR A 7 8.62 4.08 -5.26
C THR A 7 9.25 3.30 -4.11
N ASP A 8 8.97 2.01 -4.05
CA ASP A 8 9.53 1.14 -3.03
C ASP A 8 9.60 -0.31 -3.49
N LEU A 9 10.44 -1.09 -2.83
CA LEU A 9 10.61 -2.52 -3.08
C LEU A 9 10.38 -3.29 -1.78
N CYS A 10 9.77 -4.47 -1.89
CA CYS A 10 9.58 -5.35 -0.74
C CYS A 10 9.72 -6.81 -1.17
N ALA A 11 10.51 -7.58 -0.43
CA ALA A 11 10.68 -9.01 -0.69
C ALA A 11 9.52 -9.80 -0.08
N ALA A 12 8.93 -10.71 -0.87
CA ALA A 12 7.82 -11.55 -0.41
C ALA A 12 8.24 -12.46 0.74
N GLY A 13 9.48 -12.99 0.72
CA GLY A 13 9.98 -13.83 1.80
C GLY A 13 10.04 -13.10 3.14
N ARG A 14 10.47 -11.86 3.13
CA ARG A 14 10.49 -11.01 4.32
C ARG A 14 9.05 -10.77 4.83
N MET A 15 8.12 -10.56 3.92
CA MET A 15 6.73 -10.32 4.30
C MET A 15 6.07 -11.58 4.85
N ALA A 16 6.40 -12.75 4.32
CA ALA A 16 5.87 -14.02 4.85
C ALA A 16 6.19 -14.19 6.34
N GLU A 17 7.39 -13.79 6.77
CA GLU A 17 7.76 -13.83 8.19
C GLU A 17 6.97 -12.81 9.01
N LYS A 18 6.81 -11.59 8.49
CA LYS A 18 6.10 -10.52 9.19
C LYS A 18 4.61 -10.81 9.36
N LEU A 19 4.01 -11.50 8.41
CA LEU A 19 2.59 -11.89 8.50
C LEU A 19 2.29 -12.87 9.63
N GLN A 20 3.32 -13.51 10.19
CA GLN A 20 3.15 -14.39 11.34
C GLN A 20 3.05 -13.62 12.67
N LYS A 21 3.31 -12.32 12.65
CA LYS A 21 3.29 -11.48 13.85
C LYS A 21 1.97 -10.72 13.92
N PRO A 22 1.09 -11.05 14.92
CA PRO A 22 -0.21 -10.37 15.02
C PRO A 22 -0.12 -8.86 15.13
N ALA A 23 0.87 -8.35 15.87
CA ALA A 23 1.04 -6.91 16.03
C ALA A 23 1.35 -6.23 14.69
N PHE A 24 2.17 -6.86 13.85
CA PHE A 24 2.46 -6.32 12.52
C PHE A 24 1.20 -6.28 11.66
N VAL A 25 0.45 -7.37 11.64
CA VAL A 25 -0.80 -7.46 10.86
C VAL A 25 -1.77 -6.37 11.30
N GLU A 26 -1.96 -6.21 12.61
CA GLU A 26 -2.89 -5.21 13.15
C GLU A 26 -2.49 -3.79 12.77
N HIS A 27 -1.20 -3.46 12.84
CA HIS A 27 -0.72 -2.09 12.61
C HIS A 27 -0.55 -1.73 11.14
N VAL A 28 -0.34 -2.73 10.27
CA VAL A 28 0.04 -2.49 8.87
C VAL A 28 -1.05 -2.89 7.89
N ILE A 29 -1.77 -3.96 8.17
CA ILE A 29 -2.73 -4.54 7.24
C ILE A 29 -4.14 -4.18 7.70
N SER A 30 -4.87 -3.42 6.89
CA SER A 30 -6.23 -3.05 7.23
C SER A 30 -7.18 -4.26 7.19
N PRO A 31 -8.36 -4.18 7.82
CA PRO A 31 -9.33 -5.27 7.73
C PRO A 31 -9.71 -5.64 6.30
N ALA A 32 -9.86 -4.65 5.42
CA ALA A 32 -10.17 -4.91 4.01
C ALA A 32 -9.02 -5.65 3.31
N GLU A 33 -7.78 -5.29 3.62
CA GLU A 33 -6.61 -5.99 3.09
C GLU A 33 -6.48 -7.39 3.67
N GLN A 34 -6.83 -7.59 4.93
CA GLN A 34 -6.83 -8.93 5.53
C GLN A 34 -7.80 -9.85 4.80
N ALA A 35 -8.98 -9.33 4.44
CA ALA A 35 -9.94 -10.10 3.65
C ALA A 35 -9.37 -10.47 2.27
N LEU A 36 -8.69 -9.52 1.62
CA LEU A 36 -8.01 -9.77 0.34
C LEU A 36 -6.96 -10.87 0.48
N LEU A 37 -6.12 -10.79 1.52
CA LEU A 37 -5.06 -11.76 1.75
C LEU A 37 -5.62 -13.13 2.10
N ASN A 38 -6.70 -13.19 2.87
CA ASN A 38 -7.33 -14.45 3.25
C ASN A 38 -7.97 -15.17 2.07
N ALA A 39 -8.32 -14.45 1.01
CA ALA A 39 -8.82 -15.04 -0.23
C ALA A 39 -7.70 -15.63 -1.09
N ARG A 40 -6.44 -15.41 -0.72
CA ARG A 40 -5.28 -15.91 -1.43
C ARG A 40 -4.52 -16.90 -0.56
N GLY A 41 -3.87 -17.88 -1.18
CA GLY A 41 -3.14 -18.90 -0.43
C GLY A 41 -1.67 -18.94 -0.79
N GLY A 42 -0.87 -19.60 0.05
CA GLY A 42 0.53 -19.89 -0.21
C GLY A 42 1.37 -18.66 -0.52
N THR A 43 2.18 -18.76 -1.57
CA THR A 43 3.08 -17.68 -1.97
C THR A 43 2.34 -16.43 -2.46
N HIS A 44 1.14 -16.57 -3.02
CA HIS A 44 0.35 -15.45 -3.47
C HIS A 44 -0.02 -14.50 -2.34
N ARG A 45 -0.29 -15.03 -1.15
CA ARG A 45 -0.61 -14.22 0.01
C ARG A 45 0.56 -13.32 0.39
N ALA A 46 1.76 -13.89 0.46
CA ALA A 46 2.97 -13.13 0.80
C ALA A 46 3.34 -12.12 -0.31
N GLU A 47 3.19 -12.51 -1.57
CA GLU A 47 3.45 -11.62 -2.70
C GLU A 47 2.50 -10.43 -2.72
N THR A 48 1.22 -10.67 -2.47
CA THR A 48 0.22 -9.58 -2.41
C THR A 48 0.51 -8.65 -1.23
N ALA A 49 0.84 -9.21 -0.07
CA ALA A 49 1.18 -8.42 1.10
C ALA A 49 2.44 -7.58 0.87
N ALA A 50 3.45 -8.14 0.20
CA ALA A 50 4.67 -7.42 -0.13
C ALA A 50 4.39 -6.25 -1.08
N ALA A 51 3.55 -6.48 -2.09
CA ALA A 51 3.15 -5.42 -3.03
C ALA A 51 2.39 -4.31 -2.31
N ASN A 52 1.46 -4.67 -1.43
CA ASN A 52 0.71 -3.68 -0.65
C ASN A 52 1.63 -2.89 0.29
N PHE A 53 2.56 -3.57 0.96
CA PHE A 53 3.50 -2.89 1.85
C PHE A 53 4.38 -1.90 1.07
N ALA A 54 4.91 -2.32 -0.09
CA ALA A 54 5.69 -1.44 -0.96
C ALA A 54 4.85 -0.23 -1.41
N ALA A 55 3.57 -0.44 -1.74
CA ALA A 55 2.68 0.65 -2.14
C ALA A 55 2.46 1.67 -1.01
N LYS A 56 2.31 1.19 0.23
CA LYS A 56 2.15 2.06 1.40
C LYS A 56 3.40 2.91 1.65
N GLU A 57 4.57 2.30 1.57
CA GLU A 57 5.83 3.00 1.72
C GLU A 57 6.04 4.02 0.59
N ALA A 58 5.70 3.63 -0.64
CA ALA A 58 5.77 4.53 -1.79
C ALA A 58 4.81 5.72 -1.63
N PHE A 59 3.61 5.48 -1.05
CA PHE A 59 2.66 6.54 -0.74
C PHE A 59 3.28 7.56 0.23
N LEU A 60 3.92 7.09 1.30
CA LEU A 60 4.55 7.98 2.27
C LEU A 60 5.66 8.81 1.65
N LYS A 61 6.43 8.22 0.73
CA LYS A 61 7.44 8.96 -0.02
C LYS A 61 6.81 10.02 -0.91
N ALA A 62 5.73 9.68 -1.62
CA ALA A 62 5.02 10.63 -2.48
C ALA A 62 4.40 11.78 -1.67
N ALA A 63 3.94 11.47 -0.45
CA ALA A 63 3.38 12.48 0.46
C ALA A 63 4.46 13.38 1.07
N GLY A 64 5.73 12.95 1.05
CA GLY A 64 6.83 13.69 1.63
C GLY A 64 6.95 13.55 3.14
N THR A 65 6.17 12.66 3.75
CA THR A 65 6.15 12.48 5.21
C THR A 65 7.18 11.46 5.69
N GLY A 66 7.54 10.49 4.83
CA GLY A 66 8.37 9.36 5.24
C GLY A 66 7.66 8.47 6.25
N LEU A 67 8.41 7.57 6.87
CA LEU A 67 7.89 6.67 7.90
C LEU A 67 7.32 7.47 9.07
N GLY A 68 6.16 7.08 9.54
CA GLY A 68 5.50 7.73 10.68
C GLY A 68 4.60 8.89 10.30
N GLY A 69 4.45 9.21 9.01
CA GLY A 69 3.55 10.26 8.57
C GLY A 69 2.08 9.90 8.78
N PHE A 70 1.71 8.68 8.35
CA PHE A 70 0.35 8.15 8.51
C PHE A 70 0.43 6.69 8.96
N ALA A 71 -0.61 6.23 9.64
CA ALA A 71 -0.73 4.82 9.98
C ALA A 71 -0.87 3.99 8.69
N LEU A 72 -0.06 2.95 8.55
CA LEU A 72 -0.08 2.14 7.34
C LEU A 72 -1.42 1.42 7.13
N ALA A 73 -2.11 1.07 8.21
CA ALA A 73 -3.44 0.47 8.10
C ALA A 73 -4.50 1.43 7.54
N ASP A 74 -4.22 2.73 7.52
CA ASP A 74 -5.11 3.74 6.91
C ASP A 74 -4.87 3.91 5.41
N LEU A 75 -3.88 3.21 4.85
CA LEU A 75 -3.53 3.23 3.44
C LEU A 75 -3.84 1.88 2.82
N SER A 76 -5.12 1.51 2.73
CA SER A 76 -5.49 0.22 2.17
C SER A 76 -5.22 0.15 0.68
N VAL A 77 -4.63 -0.95 0.23
CA VAL A 77 -4.40 -1.22 -1.20
C VAL A 77 -5.24 -2.42 -1.58
N LEU A 78 -6.23 -2.17 -2.40
CA LEU A 78 -7.17 -3.20 -2.83
C LEU A 78 -7.02 -3.44 -4.33
N ARG A 79 -7.80 -4.39 -4.85
CA ARG A 79 -7.77 -4.73 -6.28
C ARG A 79 -9.15 -4.60 -6.88
N LYS A 80 -9.22 -3.99 -8.06
CA LYS A 80 -10.42 -4.00 -8.87
C LYS A 80 -10.63 -5.41 -9.42
N GLU A 81 -11.80 -5.66 -9.99
CA GLU A 81 -12.10 -6.93 -10.63
C GLU A 81 -11.09 -7.27 -11.72
N SER A 82 -10.58 -6.26 -12.41
CA SER A 82 -9.53 -6.42 -13.43
C SER A 82 -8.17 -6.82 -12.85
N GLY A 83 -8.00 -6.73 -11.52
CA GLY A 83 -6.72 -6.93 -10.85
C GLY A 83 -5.94 -5.64 -10.61
N ALA A 84 -6.38 -4.53 -11.17
CA ALA A 84 -5.68 -3.25 -11.00
C ALA A 84 -5.72 -2.77 -9.54
N PRO A 85 -4.59 -2.32 -8.99
CA PRO A 85 -4.55 -1.83 -7.61
C PRO A 85 -5.14 -0.44 -7.49
N TYR A 86 -5.67 -0.14 -6.30
CA TYR A 86 -6.11 1.21 -5.95
C TYR A 86 -6.03 1.40 -4.44
N PHE A 87 -5.91 2.65 -4.03
CA PHE A 87 -5.92 3.01 -2.60
C PHE A 87 -7.32 3.31 -2.10
N VAL A 88 -7.59 2.89 -0.87
CA VAL A 88 -8.71 3.38 -0.07
C VAL A 88 -8.09 3.94 1.20
N LEU A 89 -8.17 5.26 1.35
CA LEU A 89 -7.60 5.96 2.50
C LEU A 89 -8.67 6.11 3.58
N THR A 90 -8.24 6.00 4.83
CA THR A 90 -9.10 6.20 6.00
C THR A 90 -8.39 7.11 7.01
N GLY A 91 -9.12 7.58 8.01
CA GLY A 91 -8.54 8.35 9.10
C GLY A 91 -7.80 9.62 8.66
N PRO A 92 -6.72 9.98 9.37
CA PRO A 92 -5.96 11.19 9.05
C PRO A 92 -5.43 11.24 7.62
N ALA A 93 -5.07 10.09 7.03
CA ALA A 93 -4.61 10.05 5.65
C ALA A 93 -5.70 10.49 4.67
N ALA A 94 -6.94 10.02 4.89
CA ALA A 94 -8.08 10.42 4.07
C ALA A 94 -8.37 11.92 4.21
N ASP A 95 -8.34 12.43 5.43
CA ASP A 95 -8.58 13.84 5.69
C ASP A 95 -7.52 14.73 5.03
N TRP A 96 -6.27 14.32 5.13
CA TRP A 96 -5.16 15.04 4.52
C TRP A 96 -5.26 15.06 2.99
N ALA A 97 -5.56 13.93 2.38
CA ALA A 97 -5.71 13.84 0.94
C ALA A 97 -6.85 14.71 0.44
N LYS A 98 -7.97 14.71 1.15
CA LYS A 98 -9.14 15.53 0.82
C LYS A 98 -8.81 17.02 0.96
N ALA A 99 -8.16 17.42 2.05
CA ALA A 99 -7.80 18.82 2.31
C ALA A 99 -6.85 19.36 1.23
N ASN A 100 -6.02 18.50 0.64
CA ASN A 100 -5.06 18.88 -0.39
C ASN A 100 -5.55 18.55 -1.81
N ALA A 101 -6.78 18.07 -1.95
CA ALA A 101 -7.38 17.70 -3.23
C ALA A 101 -6.53 16.68 -4.00
N LEU A 102 -6.05 15.64 -3.30
CA LEU A 102 -5.16 14.64 -3.88
C LEU A 102 -5.91 13.39 -4.31
N THR A 103 -5.51 12.85 -5.46
CA THR A 103 -5.94 11.55 -5.96
C THR A 103 -4.70 10.67 -6.06
N PRO A 104 -4.62 9.56 -5.31
CA PRO A 104 -3.49 8.66 -5.42
C PRO A 104 -3.65 7.70 -6.59
N HIS A 105 -2.56 7.48 -7.31
CA HIS A 105 -2.45 6.49 -8.36
C HIS A 105 -1.34 5.52 -7.99
N VAL A 106 -1.53 4.23 -8.26
CA VAL A 106 -0.55 3.22 -7.91
C VAL A 106 -0.38 2.22 -9.04
N SER A 107 0.86 1.81 -9.27
CA SER A 107 1.21 0.72 -10.17
C SER A 107 2.08 -0.25 -9.41
N LEU A 108 1.83 -1.54 -9.60
CA LEU A 108 2.56 -2.61 -8.93
C LEU A 108 3.17 -3.53 -9.97
N THR A 109 4.37 -4.00 -9.68
CA THR A 109 5.01 -5.05 -10.46
C THR A 109 5.79 -5.96 -9.52
N HIS A 110 6.05 -7.20 -9.94
CA HIS A 110 6.83 -8.13 -9.14
C HIS A 110 7.60 -9.08 -10.03
N GLU A 111 8.75 -9.52 -9.56
CA GLU A 111 9.60 -10.47 -10.24
C GLU A 111 10.52 -11.11 -9.21
N ASN A 112 10.69 -12.45 -9.31
CA ASN A 112 11.62 -13.20 -8.47
C ASN A 112 11.44 -12.94 -6.97
N GLY A 113 10.20 -12.90 -6.50
CA GLY A 113 9.92 -12.67 -5.09
C GLY A 113 10.08 -11.25 -4.61
N LEU A 114 10.32 -10.30 -5.51
CA LEU A 114 10.36 -8.87 -5.19
C LEU A 114 9.12 -8.19 -5.74
N ALA A 115 8.48 -7.37 -4.91
CA ALA A 115 7.40 -6.50 -5.34
C ALA A 115 7.92 -5.07 -5.42
N CYS A 116 7.50 -4.35 -6.46
CA CYS A 116 7.83 -2.94 -6.65
C CYS A 116 6.54 -2.16 -6.78
N ALA A 117 6.48 -1.02 -6.10
CA ALA A 117 5.34 -0.12 -6.19
C ALA A 117 5.80 1.25 -6.65
N PHE A 118 4.96 1.89 -7.45
CA PHE A 118 5.14 3.27 -7.88
C PHE A 118 3.85 4.03 -7.60
N VAL A 119 3.95 5.14 -6.89
CA VAL A 119 2.80 5.95 -6.50
C VAL A 119 2.95 7.37 -7.03
N VAL A 120 1.88 7.89 -7.58
CA VAL A 120 1.77 9.29 -7.97
C VAL A 120 0.60 9.88 -7.21
N LEU A 121 0.84 10.98 -6.51
CA LEU A 121 -0.24 11.77 -5.91
C LEU A 121 -0.50 12.94 -6.86
N GLU A 122 -1.69 12.94 -7.42
CA GLU A 122 -2.13 14.00 -8.34
C GLU A 122 -2.97 15.01 -7.58
N GLN A 123 -2.62 16.28 -7.71
CA GLN A 123 -3.40 17.35 -7.09
C GLN A 123 -4.39 17.91 -8.10
N ASN A 124 -5.65 17.85 -7.73
CA ASN A 124 -6.73 18.41 -8.54
C ASN A 124 -6.85 19.89 -8.28
N THR A 125 -7.13 20.67 -9.30
CA THR A 125 -7.30 22.12 -9.16
C THR A 125 -8.76 22.48 -8.96
#